data_603169f54ed865cfad74acc54c0cb231
#
_entry.id   603169f54ed865cfad74acc54c0cb231
#
_cell.length_a   1.000
_cell.length_b   1.000
_cell.length_c   1.000
_cell.angle_alpha   90.00
_cell.angle_beta   90.00
_cell.angle_gamma   90.00
#
_symmetry.space_group_name_H-M   'P 1'
#
loop_
_entity.id
_entity.type
_entity.pdbx_description
1 polymer ?
#
loop_
_entity_poly.entity_id
_entity_poly.type
_entity_poly.pdbx_seq_one_letter_code
_entity_poly.pdbx_strand_id
1 'polypeptide(L)'
;SINIDTIINSNVQIDEFVNIEANCKIHENVIINSNCNIGPNVVIGANSIINSNSNLQDCIIGSNCIIKSGAVIGGTGFGFDPKSKVRINHIGNVLIGDNCNIGSNTTIDRAVFESTIISKNSFIDNLVQIAHNVIIGEDAIIAAQTGIAGSTKIGDNVVIGGQAGIAGHLNIGNNVQVAAK
;
A
#
# COMPACT_ATOMS: atom_id res chain seq x y z
N SER A 1 10.69 -17.51 8.55
CA SER A 1 11.97 -17.63 7.82
C SER A 1 12.43 -16.28 7.28
N ILE A 2 13.74 -16.09 7.13
CA ILE A 2 14.34 -14.88 6.56
C ILE A 2 15.29 -15.31 5.47
N ASN A 3 15.11 -14.76 4.26
CA ASN A 3 15.98 -15.06 3.12
C ASN A 3 17.37 -14.44 3.34
N ILE A 4 18.42 -15.13 2.87
CA ILE A 4 19.81 -14.74 3.08
C ILE A 4 20.17 -13.39 2.41
N ASP A 5 19.48 -13.03 1.33
CA ASP A 5 19.71 -11.78 0.59
C ASP A 5 18.96 -10.57 1.20
N THR A 6 18.34 -10.75 2.37
CA THR A 6 17.65 -9.68 3.08
C THR A 6 18.64 -8.83 3.90
N ILE A 7 18.52 -7.51 3.78
CA ILE A 7 19.29 -6.56 4.59
C ILE A 7 18.42 -6.10 5.76
N ILE A 8 18.87 -6.35 6.98
CA ILE A 8 18.19 -5.92 8.21
C ILE A 8 19.12 -5.00 8.99
N ASN A 9 18.67 -3.78 9.22
CA ASN A 9 19.44 -2.78 9.97
C ASN A 9 19.28 -2.96 11.49
N SER A 10 19.82 -2.02 12.27
CA SER A 10 19.84 -2.11 13.73
C SER A 10 18.47 -1.96 14.38
N ASN A 11 18.28 -2.55 15.55
CA ASN A 11 17.08 -2.44 16.40
C ASN A 11 15.77 -2.86 15.72
N VAL A 12 15.83 -3.71 14.71
CA VAL A 12 14.63 -4.28 14.09
C VAL A 12 14.06 -5.38 14.99
N GLN A 13 12.77 -5.31 15.26
CA GLN A 13 12.03 -6.34 15.98
C GLN A 13 11.21 -7.16 14.98
N ILE A 14 11.35 -8.48 15.03
CA ILE A 14 10.61 -9.42 14.17
C ILE A 14 9.98 -10.47 15.08
N ASP A 15 8.66 -10.52 15.09
CA ASP A 15 7.91 -11.47 15.90
C ASP A 15 7.86 -12.87 15.26
N GLU A 16 7.16 -13.79 15.94
CA GLU A 16 7.03 -15.18 15.52
C GLU A 16 6.26 -15.33 14.20
N PHE A 17 6.58 -16.37 13.44
CA PHE A 17 5.92 -16.75 12.18
C PHE A 17 6.01 -15.72 11.06
N VAL A 18 6.92 -14.76 11.16
CA VAL A 18 7.21 -13.84 10.06
C VAL A 18 8.03 -14.56 8.98
N ASN A 19 7.63 -14.36 7.72
CA ASN A 19 8.39 -14.77 6.55
C ASN A 19 8.91 -13.54 5.82
N ILE A 20 10.21 -13.51 5.51
CA ILE A 20 10.83 -12.43 4.71
C ILE A 20 11.54 -13.09 3.54
N GLU A 21 11.11 -12.73 2.33
CA GLU A 21 11.62 -13.28 1.08
C GLU A 21 12.84 -12.49 0.55
N ALA A 22 13.26 -12.80 -0.68
CA ALA A 22 14.46 -12.23 -1.26
C ALA A 22 14.37 -10.73 -1.58
N ASN A 23 15.52 -10.08 -1.66
CA ASN A 23 15.68 -8.67 -2.04
C ASN A 23 14.92 -7.68 -1.13
N CYS A 24 14.75 -8.02 0.15
CA CYS A 24 14.12 -7.12 1.10
C CYS A 24 15.15 -6.27 1.82
N LYS A 25 14.75 -5.04 2.19
CA LYS A 25 15.56 -4.12 3.01
C LYS A 25 14.71 -3.56 4.14
N ILE A 26 15.09 -3.88 5.37
CA ILE A 26 14.39 -3.44 6.57
C ILE A 26 15.29 -2.43 7.28
N HIS A 27 14.83 -1.19 7.37
CA HIS A 27 15.58 -0.11 8.01
C HIS A 27 15.51 -0.21 9.55
N GLU A 28 16.24 0.68 10.22
CA GLU A 28 16.38 0.68 11.68
C GLU A 28 15.04 0.91 12.40
N ASN A 29 14.92 0.35 13.59
CA ASN A 29 13.78 0.49 14.50
C ASN A 29 12.43 0.03 13.92
N VAL A 30 12.42 -0.74 12.84
CA VAL A 30 11.19 -1.31 12.28
C VAL A 30 10.68 -2.42 13.19
N ILE A 31 9.36 -2.50 13.36
CA ILE A 31 8.67 -3.58 14.08
C ILE A 31 7.81 -4.34 13.09
N ILE A 32 8.00 -5.66 13.01
CA ILE A 32 7.20 -6.56 12.19
C ILE A 32 6.55 -7.58 13.11
N ASN A 33 5.24 -7.44 13.31
CA ASN A 33 4.47 -8.31 14.19
C ASN A 33 4.17 -9.67 13.54
N SER A 34 3.68 -10.60 14.34
CA SER A 34 3.52 -12.02 14.01
C SER A 34 2.71 -12.29 12.74
N ASN A 35 3.04 -13.39 12.06
CA ASN A 35 2.36 -13.90 10.86
C ASN A 35 2.39 -12.95 9.66
N CYS A 36 3.30 -11.98 9.60
CA CYS A 36 3.49 -11.16 8.41
C CYS A 36 4.25 -11.93 7.32
N ASN A 37 3.85 -11.72 6.07
CA ASN A 37 4.60 -12.14 4.90
C ASN A 37 5.18 -10.92 4.20
N ILE A 38 6.49 -10.80 4.20
CA ILE A 38 7.25 -9.74 3.53
C ILE A 38 7.89 -10.39 2.31
N GLY A 39 7.16 -10.37 1.23
CA GLY A 39 7.60 -11.06 0.02
C GLY A 39 8.15 -10.13 -0.99
N PRO A 40 8.73 -10.60 -2.11
CA PRO A 40 10.00 -10.12 -2.58
C PRO A 40 10.02 -8.62 -2.88
N ASN A 41 11.23 -8.04 -2.94
CA ASN A 41 11.48 -6.64 -3.33
C ASN A 41 10.80 -5.61 -2.43
N VAL A 42 10.69 -5.89 -1.13
CA VAL A 42 10.09 -4.98 -0.16
C VAL A 42 11.17 -4.14 0.53
N VAL A 43 10.94 -2.82 0.59
CA VAL A 43 11.74 -1.91 1.41
C VAL A 43 10.82 -1.31 2.48
N ILE A 44 11.25 -1.35 3.75
CA ILE A 44 10.52 -0.75 4.87
C ILE A 44 11.40 0.31 5.52
N GLY A 45 10.95 1.56 5.47
CA GLY A 45 11.63 2.73 6.05
C GLY A 45 11.64 2.71 7.58
N ALA A 46 12.57 3.46 8.14
CA ALA A 46 12.86 3.49 9.57
C ALA A 46 11.62 3.82 10.43
N ASN A 47 11.59 3.27 11.65
CA ASN A 47 10.56 3.48 12.66
C ASN A 47 9.13 3.07 12.22
N SER A 48 8.99 2.30 11.15
CA SER A 48 7.68 1.84 10.66
C SER A 48 7.24 0.56 11.40
N ILE A 49 5.91 0.39 11.51
CA ILE A 49 5.30 -0.75 12.21
C ILE A 49 4.42 -1.50 11.22
N ILE A 50 4.68 -2.79 11.05
CA ILE A 50 3.89 -3.71 10.25
C ILE A 50 3.13 -4.63 11.20
N ASN A 51 1.81 -4.43 11.30
CA ASN A 51 1.00 -5.23 12.21
C ASN A 51 0.68 -6.61 11.64
N SER A 52 0.30 -7.50 12.55
CA SER A 52 0.13 -8.95 12.30
C SER A 52 -0.75 -9.28 11.10
N ASN A 53 -0.43 -10.37 10.43
CA ASN A 53 -1.16 -10.90 9.27
C ASN A 53 -1.11 -9.99 8.01
N SER A 54 -0.24 -9.00 7.97
CA SER A 54 -0.05 -8.18 6.77
C SER A 54 0.76 -8.92 5.70
N ASN A 55 0.43 -8.66 4.44
CA ASN A 55 1.14 -9.23 3.29
C ASN A 55 1.67 -8.10 2.40
N LEU A 56 2.97 -8.00 2.29
CA LEU A 56 3.68 -6.98 1.52
C LEU A 56 4.51 -7.64 0.42
N GLN A 57 4.44 -7.13 -0.80
CA GLN A 57 5.28 -7.57 -1.90
C GLN A 57 5.49 -6.44 -2.92
N ASP A 58 6.62 -6.43 -3.59
CA ASP A 58 6.92 -5.43 -4.62
C ASP A 58 6.52 -4.01 -4.20
N CYS A 59 6.92 -3.57 -3.01
CA CYS A 59 6.55 -2.25 -2.48
C CYS A 59 7.68 -1.58 -1.71
N ILE A 60 7.62 -0.27 -1.68
CA ILE A 60 8.50 0.58 -0.87
C ILE A 60 7.61 1.35 0.10
N ILE A 61 7.84 1.17 1.39
CA ILE A 61 7.16 1.85 2.49
C ILE A 61 8.14 2.85 3.09
N GLY A 62 7.73 4.09 3.20
CA GLY A 62 8.50 5.17 3.81
C GLY A 62 8.71 4.99 5.31
N SER A 63 9.31 5.99 5.93
CA SER A 63 9.59 6.02 7.37
C SER A 63 8.37 6.44 8.18
N ASN A 64 8.33 6.02 9.46
CA ASN A 64 7.26 6.37 10.42
C ASN A 64 5.86 5.95 9.96
N CYS A 65 5.74 4.89 9.16
CA CYS A 65 4.47 4.38 8.68
C CYS A 65 3.88 3.34 9.62
N ILE A 66 2.55 3.26 9.65
CA ILE A 66 1.83 2.20 10.36
C ILE A 66 0.98 1.43 9.36
N ILE A 67 1.30 0.18 9.14
CA ILE A 67 0.50 -0.75 8.33
C ILE A 67 -0.29 -1.62 9.30
N LYS A 68 -1.61 -1.46 9.31
CA LYS A 68 -2.50 -2.19 10.24
C LYS A 68 -2.74 -3.62 9.79
N SER A 69 -3.21 -4.43 10.74
CA SER A 69 -3.36 -5.88 10.57
C SER A 69 -4.17 -6.28 9.35
N GLY A 70 -3.72 -7.29 8.65
CA GLY A 70 -4.38 -7.85 7.48
C GLY A 70 -4.29 -7.01 6.22
N ALA A 71 -3.56 -5.91 6.21
CA ALA A 71 -3.35 -5.12 4.99
C ALA A 71 -2.59 -5.94 3.93
N VAL A 72 -2.98 -5.80 2.66
CA VAL A 72 -2.33 -6.45 1.52
C VAL A 72 -1.82 -5.38 0.56
N ILE A 73 -0.52 -5.25 0.42
CA ILE A 73 0.12 -4.21 -0.37
C ILE A 73 1.00 -4.83 -1.45
N GLY A 74 0.84 -4.36 -2.70
CA GLY A 74 1.62 -4.83 -3.84
C GLY A 74 1.05 -6.07 -4.52
N GLY A 75 -0.17 -6.48 -4.16
CA GLY A 75 -0.89 -7.55 -4.86
C GLY A 75 -1.09 -7.23 -6.35
N THR A 76 -1.32 -8.27 -7.15
CA THR A 76 -1.63 -8.09 -8.58
C THR A 76 -3.01 -7.49 -8.75
N GLY A 77 -3.10 -6.38 -9.47
CA GLY A 77 -4.36 -5.69 -9.71
C GLY A 77 -5.32 -6.43 -10.66
N PHE A 78 -6.53 -5.89 -10.77
CA PHE A 78 -7.59 -6.39 -11.64
C PHE A 78 -7.39 -5.86 -13.06
N GLY A 79 -6.69 -6.62 -13.89
CA GLY A 79 -6.41 -6.26 -15.28
C GLY A 79 -6.64 -7.42 -16.24
N PHE A 80 -7.51 -7.22 -17.23
CA PHE A 80 -7.81 -8.19 -18.28
C PHE A 80 -8.07 -7.48 -19.62
N ASP A 81 -7.66 -8.10 -20.71
CA ASP A 81 -8.15 -7.72 -22.01
C ASP A 81 -9.67 -8.03 -22.09
N PRO A 82 -10.53 -7.05 -22.36
CA PRO A 82 -11.98 -7.26 -22.29
C PRO A 82 -12.53 -8.26 -23.31
N LYS A 83 -11.83 -8.47 -24.42
CA LYS A 83 -12.24 -9.39 -25.49
C LYS A 83 -11.73 -10.80 -25.25
N SER A 84 -10.43 -10.95 -25.12
CA SER A 84 -9.77 -12.26 -24.97
C SER A 84 -9.83 -12.83 -23.54
N LYS A 85 -10.17 -11.99 -22.54
CA LYS A 85 -10.11 -12.34 -21.10
C LYS A 85 -8.71 -12.74 -20.62
N VAL A 86 -7.69 -12.49 -21.41
CA VAL A 86 -6.30 -12.73 -21.01
C VAL A 86 -5.90 -11.74 -19.92
N ARG A 87 -5.27 -12.26 -18.87
CA ARG A 87 -4.80 -11.46 -17.74
C ARG A 87 -3.63 -10.58 -18.17
N ILE A 88 -3.66 -9.34 -17.75
CA ILE A 88 -2.55 -8.38 -17.91
C ILE A 88 -1.62 -8.54 -16.71
N ASN A 89 -0.35 -8.84 -16.97
CA ASN A 89 0.64 -8.94 -15.91
C ASN A 89 0.99 -7.55 -15.36
N HIS A 90 0.96 -7.41 -14.05
CA HIS A 90 1.38 -6.23 -13.33
C HIS A 90 2.84 -6.42 -12.90
N ILE A 91 3.75 -5.62 -13.43
CA ILE A 91 5.20 -5.70 -13.16
C ILE A 91 5.73 -4.46 -12.45
N GLY A 92 4.87 -3.50 -12.16
CA GLY A 92 5.19 -2.33 -11.36
C GLY A 92 5.20 -2.62 -9.86
N ASN A 93 5.18 -1.58 -9.06
CA ASN A 93 5.23 -1.66 -7.61
C ASN A 93 4.23 -0.71 -6.93
N VAL A 94 4.28 -0.66 -5.58
CA VAL A 94 3.60 0.33 -4.75
C VAL A 94 4.64 1.19 -4.04
N LEU A 95 4.43 2.50 -4.03
CA LEU A 95 5.22 3.46 -3.24
C LEU A 95 4.32 4.11 -2.19
N ILE A 96 4.69 3.99 -0.93
CA ILE A 96 4.03 4.66 0.20
C ILE A 96 5.04 5.62 0.80
N GLY A 97 4.70 6.90 0.83
CA GLY A 97 5.53 7.96 1.42
C GLY A 97 5.61 7.88 2.94
N ASP A 98 6.39 8.78 3.54
CA ASP A 98 6.59 8.84 4.98
C ASP A 98 5.31 9.22 5.74
N ASN A 99 5.24 8.85 7.02
CA ASN A 99 4.18 9.19 7.96
C ASN A 99 2.77 8.74 7.51
N CYS A 100 2.66 7.69 6.70
CA CYS A 100 1.38 7.15 6.26
C CYS A 100 0.81 6.14 7.25
N ASN A 101 -0.53 6.09 7.34
CA ASN A 101 -1.25 5.09 8.11
C ASN A 101 -2.19 4.33 7.18
N ILE A 102 -2.00 3.01 7.06
CA ILE A 102 -2.81 2.14 6.20
C ILE A 102 -3.65 1.23 7.08
N GLY A 103 -4.95 1.32 6.93
CA GLY A 103 -5.97 0.64 7.74
C GLY A 103 -5.98 -0.87 7.59
N SER A 104 -6.66 -1.52 8.54
CA SER A 104 -6.79 -2.98 8.57
C SER A 104 -7.54 -3.51 7.36
N ASN A 105 -7.06 -4.62 6.79
CA ASN A 105 -7.63 -5.27 5.61
C ASN A 105 -7.79 -4.33 4.39
N THR A 106 -7.03 -3.27 4.34
CA THR A 106 -6.93 -2.41 3.15
C THR A 106 -6.04 -3.08 2.13
N THR A 107 -6.44 -2.99 0.85
CA THR A 107 -5.73 -3.60 -0.26
C THR A 107 -5.24 -2.52 -1.23
N ILE A 108 -3.96 -2.58 -1.58
CA ILE A 108 -3.31 -1.65 -2.51
C ILE A 108 -2.62 -2.45 -3.60
N ASP A 109 -3.15 -2.38 -4.81
CA ASP A 109 -2.61 -3.13 -5.94
C ASP A 109 -1.39 -2.45 -6.54
N ARG A 110 -0.40 -3.24 -6.95
CA ARG A 110 0.74 -2.72 -7.69
C ARG A 110 0.34 -2.28 -9.10
N ALA A 111 1.07 -1.33 -9.63
CA ALA A 111 0.85 -0.81 -10.98
C ALA A 111 1.12 -1.87 -12.06
N VAL A 112 0.50 -1.70 -13.24
CA VAL A 112 0.83 -2.47 -14.43
C VAL A 112 2.29 -2.22 -14.83
N PHE A 113 2.64 -0.95 -14.95
CA PHE A 113 4.00 -0.42 -15.11
C PHE A 113 4.16 0.75 -14.14
N GLU A 114 5.38 1.10 -13.79
CA GLU A 114 5.70 2.19 -12.85
C GLU A 114 5.17 1.88 -11.43
N SER A 115 4.41 2.80 -10.81
CA SER A 115 4.00 2.69 -9.42
C SER A 115 2.56 3.09 -9.18
N THR A 116 1.90 2.40 -8.25
CA THR A 116 0.76 2.94 -7.49
C THR A 116 1.33 3.75 -6.33
N ILE A 117 0.90 4.98 -6.14
CA ILE A 117 1.56 5.93 -5.24
C ILE A 117 0.59 6.44 -4.17
N ILE A 118 1.00 6.34 -2.92
CA ILE A 118 0.40 7.02 -1.76
C ILE A 118 1.44 8.00 -1.25
N SER A 119 1.20 9.31 -1.39
CA SER A 119 2.15 10.31 -0.93
C SER A 119 2.13 10.46 0.59
N LYS A 120 3.15 11.14 1.14
CA LYS A 120 3.38 11.26 2.59
C LYS A 120 2.19 11.85 3.34
N ASN A 121 2.16 11.60 4.65
CA ASN A 121 1.17 12.09 5.62
C ASN A 121 -0.27 11.64 5.30
N SER A 122 -0.49 10.60 4.52
CA SER A 122 -1.82 10.14 4.12
C SER A 122 -2.38 9.12 5.10
N PHE A 123 -3.67 9.25 5.43
CA PHE A 123 -4.41 8.36 6.30
C PHE A 123 -5.47 7.60 5.50
N ILE A 124 -5.25 6.32 5.33
CA ILE A 124 -6.16 5.38 4.65
C ILE A 124 -6.79 4.49 5.72
N ASP A 125 -8.10 4.52 5.82
CA ASP A 125 -8.83 3.76 6.84
C ASP A 125 -9.00 2.28 6.43
N ASN A 126 -9.74 1.52 7.22
CA ASN A 126 -9.92 0.09 7.07
C ASN A 126 -10.74 -0.27 5.82
N LEU A 127 -10.49 -1.44 5.24
CA LEU A 127 -11.27 -2.01 4.13
C LEU A 127 -11.31 -1.11 2.88
N VAL A 128 -10.31 -0.29 2.66
CA VAL A 128 -10.18 0.53 1.45
C VAL A 128 -9.55 -0.29 0.34
N GLN A 129 -10.07 -0.18 -0.90
CA GLN A 129 -9.44 -0.73 -2.10
C GLN A 129 -8.82 0.38 -2.92
N ILE A 130 -7.52 0.30 -3.15
CA ILE A 130 -6.77 1.17 -4.06
C ILE A 130 -6.25 0.32 -5.21
N ALA A 131 -6.80 0.55 -6.40
CA ALA A 131 -6.43 -0.23 -7.58
C ALA A 131 -5.10 0.24 -8.20
N HIS A 132 -4.64 -0.51 -9.20
CA HIS A 132 -3.38 -0.31 -9.89
C HIS A 132 -3.24 1.10 -10.50
N ASN A 133 -2.03 1.65 -10.50
CA ASN A 133 -1.70 2.95 -11.10
C ASN A 133 -2.48 4.15 -10.52
N VAL A 134 -3.09 4.01 -9.35
CA VAL A 134 -3.66 5.14 -8.62
C VAL A 134 -2.54 5.99 -8.04
N ILE A 135 -2.70 7.31 -8.11
CA ILE A 135 -1.80 8.28 -7.48
C ILE A 135 -2.61 9.08 -6.47
N ILE A 136 -2.19 9.04 -5.20
CA ILE A 136 -2.77 9.83 -4.11
C ILE A 136 -1.75 10.85 -3.66
N GLY A 137 -2.14 12.12 -3.65
CA GLY A 137 -1.34 13.25 -3.20
C GLY A 137 -1.06 13.26 -1.70
N GLU A 138 -0.37 14.30 -1.24
CA GLU A 138 -0.01 14.46 0.16
C GLU A 138 -1.21 14.80 1.03
N ASP A 139 -1.14 14.45 2.33
CA ASP A 139 -2.13 14.82 3.35
C ASP A 139 -3.57 14.34 3.04
N ALA A 140 -3.71 13.25 2.28
CA ALA A 140 -5.00 12.68 1.94
C ALA A 140 -5.62 11.91 3.12
N ILE A 141 -6.95 12.00 3.27
CA ILE A 141 -7.74 11.23 4.25
C ILE A 141 -8.80 10.45 3.51
N ILE A 142 -8.75 9.13 3.57
CA ILE A 142 -9.69 8.24 2.88
C ILE A 142 -10.36 7.34 3.91
N ALA A 143 -11.66 7.55 4.10
CA ALA A 143 -12.44 6.82 5.09
C ALA A 143 -12.78 5.40 4.63
N ALA A 144 -13.22 4.58 5.59
CA ALA A 144 -13.41 3.15 5.44
C ALA A 144 -14.32 2.73 4.27
N GLN A 145 -14.02 1.57 3.69
CA GLN A 145 -14.80 0.93 2.61
C GLN A 145 -14.85 1.74 1.31
N THR A 146 -13.99 2.74 1.14
CA THR A 146 -13.85 3.46 -0.13
C THR A 146 -13.17 2.58 -1.16
N GLY A 147 -13.68 2.61 -2.41
CA GLY A 147 -13.05 1.97 -3.55
C GLY A 147 -12.54 2.99 -4.57
N ILE A 148 -11.27 2.90 -4.94
CA ILE A 148 -10.65 3.78 -5.94
C ILE A 148 -10.20 2.94 -7.12
N ALA A 149 -10.84 3.12 -8.27
CA ALA A 149 -10.54 2.35 -9.47
C ALA A 149 -9.25 2.82 -10.16
N GLY A 150 -8.69 1.95 -10.99
CA GLY A 150 -7.35 2.11 -11.58
C GLY A 150 -7.10 3.39 -12.35
N SER A 151 -5.85 3.84 -12.32
CA SER A 151 -5.35 5.02 -13.04
C SER A 151 -6.00 6.35 -12.64
N THR A 152 -6.65 6.40 -11.48
CA THR A 152 -7.21 7.64 -10.91
C THR A 152 -6.11 8.44 -10.22
N LYS A 153 -6.16 9.76 -10.37
CA LYS A 153 -5.26 10.69 -9.69
C LYS A 153 -6.05 11.53 -8.68
N ILE A 154 -5.58 11.53 -7.45
CA ILE A 154 -6.14 12.28 -6.33
C ILE A 154 -5.10 13.29 -5.89
N GLY A 155 -5.47 14.56 -5.83
CA GLY A 155 -4.59 15.65 -5.44
C GLY A 155 -4.29 15.68 -3.94
N ASP A 156 -3.63 16.75 -3.51
CA ASP A 156 -3.24 16.96 -2.13
C ASP A 156 -4.41 17.43 -1.26
N ASN A 157 -4.38 17.13 0.05
CA ASN A 157 -5.39 17.51 1.03
C ASN A 157 -6.82 17.08 0.66
N VAL A 158 -6.99 15.97 -0.02
CA VAL A 158 -8.30 15.42 -0.39
C VAL A 158 -8.87 14.60 0.75
N VAL A 159 -10.15 14.78 1.03
CA VAL A 159 -10.89 13.97 2.02
C VAL A 159 -11.98 13.19 1.30
N ILE A 160 -11.98 11.87 1.42
CA ILE A 160 -13.00 11.00 0.83
C ILE A 160 -13.78 10.32 1.95
N GLY A 161 -15.10 10.53 1.96
CA GLY A 161 -16.03 9.92 2.91
C GLY A 161 -16.17 8.42 2.72
N GLY A 162 -16.63 7.74 3.78
CA GLY A 162 -16.75 6.28 3.79
C GLY A 162 -17.71 5.74 2.73
N GLN A 163 -17.44 4.53 2.25
CA GLN A 163 -18.21 3.82 1.23
C GLN A 163 -18.31 4.55 -0.13
N ALA A 164 -17.48 5.56 -0.37
CA ALA A 164 -17.43 6.23 -1.66
C ALA A 164 -16.78 5.33 -2.73
N GLY A 165 -17.31 5.39 -3.95
CA GLY A 165 -16.73 4.73 -5.13
C GLY A 165 -16.18 5.76 -6.11
N ILE A 166 -14.90 5.69 -6.44
CA ILE A 166 -14.25 6.57 -7.41
C ILE A 166 -13.98 5.77 -8.69
N ALA A 167 -14.58 6.20 -9.79
CA ALA A 167 -14.40 5.55 -11.09
C ALA A 167 -12.94 5.72 -11.60
N GLY A 168 -12.54 4.82 -12.49
CA GLY A 168 -11.20 4.83 -13.06
C GLY A 168 -10.90 6.02 -13.97
N HIS A 169 -9.61 6.31 -14.11
CA HIS A 169 -9.09 7.37 -14.98
C HIS A 169 -9.61 8.79 -14.69
N LEU A 170 -10.02 9.04 -13.45
CA LEU A 170 -10.44 10.38 -13.01
C LEU A 170 -9.26 11.18 -12.46
N ASN A 171 -9.42 12.51 -12.50
CA ASN A 171 -8.54 13.43 -11.79
C ASN A 171 -9.39 14.22 -10.78
N ILE A 172 -9.06 14.05 -9.50
CA ILE A 172 -9.64 14.82 -8.38
C ILE A 172 -8.59 15.87 -7.99
N GLY A 173 -8.96 17.14 -8.03
CA GLY A 173 -8.04 18.24 -7.71
C GLY A 173 -7.70 18.32 -6.22
N ASN A 174 -6.78 19.22 -5.88
CA ASN A 174 -6.39 19.44 -4.49
C ASN A 174 -7.54 20.02 -3.65
N ASN A 175 -7.54 19.77 -2.34
CA ASN A 175 -8.49 20.29 -1.36
C ASN A 175 -9.96 19.92 -1.63
N VAL A 176 -10.22 18.86 -2.37
CA VAL A 176 -11.58 18.37 -2.67
C VAL A 176 -12.08 17.52 -1.50
N GLN A 177 -13.37 17.68 -1.17
CA GLN A 177 -14.08 16.79 -0.26
C GLN A 177 -15.13 15.99 -1.02
N VAL A 178 -15.04 14.66 -0.95
CA VAL A 178 -16.03 13.73 -1.50
C VAL A 178 -16.90 13.22 -0.35
N ALA A 179 -18.20 13.43 -0.44
CA ALA A 179 -19.13 12.99 0.60
C ALA A 179 -19.17 11.46 0.72
N ALA A 180 -19.50 10.97 1.90
CA ALA A 180 -19.87 9.57 2.12
C ALA A 180 -21.15 9.22 1.34
N LYS A 181 -21.28 7.96 0.98
CA LYS A 181 -22.47 7.46 0.29
C LYS A 181 -23.52 6.99 1.30
#